data_0ea11acbd74ee0eecf6c72ed9fddb790
#
_entry.id   0ea11acbd74ee0eecf6c72ed9fddb790
#
_cell.length_a   1.000
_cell.length_b   1.000
_cell.length_c   1.000
_cell.angle_alpha   90.00
_cell.angle_beta   90.00
_cell.angle_gamma   90.00
#
_symmetry.space_group_name_H-M   'P 1'
#
loop_
_entity.id
_entity.type
_entity.pdbx_description
1 polymer ?
#
loop_
_entity_poly.entity_id
_entity_poly.type
_entity_poly.pdbx_seq_one_letter_code
_entity_poly.pdbx_strand_id
1 'polypeptide(L)'
;MRKFILFIAFAFLFYSCDFNDEDDQELSTPLAICLDGLAISKASGESYKCQNYDLIGMVSLETMNATSANDSWGWTDPSTGKEYALIGLDNGTGFIDISDPLKPIYLGKLPTQTISTIWRDLKVYNNHVYIVADFKTSTPEIDKNHGVQVFDLTRLISVVNPPQTFTNDYLYLEHGEAHNIAINEESGYAYAVGTNTYSGGVHAIDLTNPTKPVLAGGFADAGYTHDAQVVTYKGPDLDYIGKEIYVGSNEDKVVILDVSDKKNIKIISEVEYSKTQYTHQGWFTNDQSFFIVGDELDEFNKEVNNTRSIIFDFNDLENPKVHFEFVNSTDAIDHNGYVHKNKFYLASYTAGLRIIDVSNIVEKSMSEIGYFDTYNEKEDSGSSILSDSNRPNYSQDEDHDNPKKGGAAAFNGAWSVYPYFKSENIIISDINSGLFIVKKQN
;
A
#
# COMPACT_ATOMS: atom_id res chain seq x y z
N MET A 1 -91.46 32.39 -17.23
CA MET A 1 -90.64 31.93 -16.13
C MET A 1 -89.26 31.58 -16.66
N ARG A 2 -88.28 32.52 -16.52
CA ARG A 2 -86.86 32.31 -16.96
C ARG A 2 -86.06 31.95 -15.69
N LYS A 3 -85.44 30.76 -15.70
CA LYS A 3 -84.55 30.35 -14.63
C LYS A 3 -83.15 30.88 -14.93
N PHE A 4 -82.61 31.73 -14.05
CA PHE A 4 -81.21 32.10 -14.01
C PHE A 4 -80.41 31.00 -13.34
N ILE A 5 -79.36 30.51 -14.04
CA ILE A 5 -78.36 29.60 -13.47
C ILE A 5 -77.12 30.46 -13.18
N LEU A 6 -76.75 30.52 -11.90
CA LEU A 6 -75.57 31.21 -11.39
C LEU A 6 -74.36 30.26 -11.51
N PHE A 7 -73.36 30.58 -12.34
CA PHE A 7 -72.10 29.87 -12.37
C PHE A 7 -71.15 30.49 -11.32
N ILE A 8 -70.79 29.72 -10.30
CA ILE A 8 -69.73 30.09 -9.36
C ILE A 8 -68.43 29.49 -9.92
N ALA A 9 -67.51 30.35 -10.34
CA ALA A 9 -66.15 29.97 -10.71
C ALA A 9 -65.31 29.86 -9.44
N PHE A 10 -64.85 28.63 -9.13
CA PHE A 10 -63.86 28.38 -8.10
C PHE A 10 -62.44 28.57 -8.74
N ALA A 11 -61.74 29.63 -8.36
CA ALA A 11 -60.33 29.83 -8.69
C ALA A 11 -59.50 28.99 -7.77
N PHE A 12 -58.88 27.91 -8.30
CA PHE A 12 -57.83 27.19 -7.63
C PHE A 12 -56.51 27.97 -7.75
N LEU A 13 -56.06 28.55 -6.63
CA LEU A 13 -54.70 29.05 -6.50
C LEU A 13 -53.78 27.83 -6.32
N PHE A 14 -53.02 27.50 -7.35
CA PHE A 14 -51.89 26.61 -7.25
C PHE A 14 -50.75 27.36 -6.54
N TYR A 15 -50.49 27.04 -5.28
CA TYR A 15 -49.23 27.36 -4.63
C TYR A 15 -48.20 26.41 -5.20
N SER A 16 -47.34 26.92 -6.08
CA SER A 16 -46.09 26.28 -6.47
C SER A 16 -45.16 26.37 -5.23
N CYS A 17 -44.94 25.28 -4.54
CA CYS A 17 -43.78 25.17 -3.69
C CYS A 17 -42.58 24.98 -4.62
N ASP A 18 -41.80 26.02 -4.81
CA ASP A 18 -40.42 25.87 -5.28
C ASP A 18 -39.67 25.14 -4.17
N PHE A 19 -39.45 23.83 -4.38
CA PHE A 19 -38.39 23.10 -3.69
C PHE A 19 -37.09 23.68 -4.29
N ASN A 20 -36.42 24.51 -3.56
CA ASN A 20 -35.04 24.85 -3.85
C ASN A 20 -34.22 23.57 -3.69
N ASP A 21 -33.75 23.05 -4.83
CA ASP A 21 -32.66 22.08 -4.90
C ASP A 21 -31.35 22.78 -4.45
N GLU A 22 -31.20 23.04 -3.15
CA GLU A 22 -29.95 23.52 -2.56
C GLU A 22 -29.02 22.37 -2.12
N ASP A 23 -29.46 21.09 -2.21
CA ASP A 23 -28.70 19.95 -1.68
C ASP A 23 -27.75 19.27 -2.68
N ASP A 24 -27.75 19.65 -3.98
CA ASP A 24 -26.92 18.93 -4.98
C ASP A 24 -25.59 19.62 -5.37
N GLN A 25 -25.27 20.79 -4.79
CA GLN A 25 -24.00 21.48 -5.10
C GLN A 25 -22.85 21.23 -4.11
N GLU A 26 -23.09 20.58 -2.98
CA GLU A 26 -22.05 20.36 -1.95
C GLU A 26 -21.08 19.20 -2.25
N LEU A 27 -21.33 18.39 -3.27
CA LEU A 27 -20.64 17.15 -3.53
C LEU A 27 -19.59 17.18 -4.66
N SER A 28 -19.24 18.37 -5.16
CA SER A 28 -18.27 18.53 -6.26
C SER A 28 -16.90 19.09 -5.82
N THR A 29 -16.64 19.17 -4.52
CA THR A 29 -15.39 19.73 -4.00
C THR A 29 -14.63 18.71 -3.16
N PRO A 30 -13.29 18.77 -3.15
CA PRO A 30 -12.47 17.95 -2.25
C PRO A 30 -12.96 17.98 -0.80
N LEU A 31 -12.78 16.86 -0.09
CA LEU A 31 -13.12 16.71 1.31
C LEU A 31 -12.35 17.73 2.18
N ALA A 32 -11.07 17.98 1.85
CA ALA A 32 -10.26 19.04 2.42
C ALA A 32 -9.25 19.58 1.40
N ILE A 33 -9.20 20.90 1.26
CA ILE A 33 -8.24 21.59 0.39
C ILE A 33 -7.03 21.99 1.24
N CYS A 34 -5.83 21.73 0.72
CA CYS A 34 -4.58 22.12 1.35
C CYS A 34 -4.33 23.62 1.16
N LEU A 35 -4.45 24.39 2.24
CA LEU A 35 -4.22 25.83 2.26
C LEU A 35 -3.25 26.17 3.39
N ASP A 36 -2.20 26.90 3.08
CA ASP A 36 -1.20 27.37 4.06
C ASP A 36 -0.64 26.23 4.94
N GLY A 37 -0.47 25.03 4.37
CA GLY A 37 0.11 23.89 5.05
C GLY A 37 -0.89 23.00 5.81
N LEU A 38 -2.19 23.30 5.74
CA LEU A 38 -3.24 22.55 6.42
C LEU A 38 -4.43 22.26 5.50
N ALA A 39 -4.90 21.02 5.53
CA ALA A 39 -6.16 20.58 4.93
C ALA A 39 -7.16 20.32 6.06
N ILE A 40 -8.27 21.06 6.10
CA ILE A 40 -9.30 20.91 7.13
C ILE A 40 -10.52 20.22 6.52
N SER A 41 -10.85 19.03 7.02
CA SER A 41 -12.02 18.26 6.58
C SER A 41 -13.30 19.02 6.91
N LYS A 42 -14.12 19.27 5.89
CA LYS A 42 -15.43 19.90 6.06
C LYS A 42 -16.42 18.97 6.78
N ALA A 43 -16.22 17.67 6.70
CA ALA A 43 -17.12 16.68 7.28
C ALA A 43 -16.84 16.44 8.76
N SER A 44 -15.56 16.28 9.17
CA SER A 44 -15.17 15.95 10.54
C SER A 44 -14.58 17.12 11.33
N GLY A 45 -14.09 18.14 10.64
CA GLY A 45 -13.33 19.25 11.25
C GLY A 45 -11.87 18.87 11.58
N GLU A 46 -11.44 17.68 11.24
CA GLU A 46 -10.05 17.23 11.39
C GLU A 46 -9.11 18.00 10.48
N SER A 47 -7.88 18.15 10.92
CA SER A 47 -6.86 18.91 10.20
C SER A 47 -5.65 18.03 9.93
N TYR A 48 -5.18 18.06 8.70
CA TYR A 48 -4.04 17.29 8.19
C TYR A 48 -2.96 18.25 7.69
N LYS A 49 -1.71 18.02 8.06
CA LYS A 49 -0.59 18.78 7.51
C LYS A 49 -0.40 18.37 6.04
N CYS A 50 -0.16 19.32 5.15
CA CYS A 50 -0.08 19.04 3.72
C CYS A 50 0.77 20.04 2.97
N GLN A 51 1.22 19.65 1.79
CA GLN A 51 1.85 20.53 0.81
C GLN A 51 1.51 20.05 -0.59
N ASN A 52 0.84 20.90 -1.39
CA ASN A 52 0.51 20.66 -2.79
C ASN A 52 -0.47 19.50 -3.07
N TYR A 53 -1.08 18.88 -2.06
CA TYR A 53 -2.02 17.79 -2.20
C TYR A 53 -3.29 18.01 -1.37
N ASP A 54 -4.45 17.81 -2.02
CA ASP A 54 -5.77 17.90 -1.40
C ASP A 54 -6.24 16.50 -0.97
N LEU A 55 -7.04 16.43 0.09
CA LEU A 55 -7.82 15.24 0.44
C LEU A 55 -9.11 15.24 -0.39
N ILE A 56 -9.24 14.28 -1.28
CA ILE A 56 -10.39 14.17 -2.17
C ILE A 56 -11.51 13.37 -1.52
N GLY A 57 -11.18 12.24 -0.92
CA GLY A 57 -12.12 11.35 -0.25
C GLY A 57 -11.44 10.46 0.77
N MET A 58 -12.25 9.77 1.58
CA MET A 58 -11.79 8.88 2.64
C MET A 58 -12.80 7.76 2.87
N VAL A 59 -12.33 6.57 3.28
CA VAL A 59 -13.16 5.48 3.78
C VAL A 59 -12.60 4.99 5.11
N SER A 60 -13.36 5.16 6.20
CA SER A 60 -12.91 4.85 7.55
C SER A 60 -12.85 3.34 7.82
N LEU A 61 -12.06 2.95 8.82
CA LEU A 61 -12.02 1.58 9.35
C LEU A 61 -13.40 1.14 9.85
N GLU A 62 -14.16 2.03 10.47
CA GLU A 62 -15.53 1.75 10.93
C GLU A 62 -16.44 1.33 9.75
N THR A 63 -16.41 2.08 8.64
CA THR A 63 -17.15 1.74 7.42
C THR A 63 -16.78 0.36 6.90
N MET A 64 -15.50 -0.01 7.01
CA MET A 64 -14.98 -1.30 6.56
C MET A 64 -15.13 -2.40 7.62
N ASN A 65 -15.66 -2.10 8.81
CA ASN A 65 -15.76 -3.00 9.94
C ASN A 65 -14.43 -3.71 10.22
N ALA A 66 -13.38 -2.92 10.44
CA ALA A 66 -12.02 -3.34 10.72
C ALA A 66 -11.43 -2.52 11.88
N THR A 67 -10.34 -3.01 12.48
CA THR A 67 -9.66 -2.33 13.59
C THR A 67 -8.33 -1.72 13.17
N SER A 68 -7.75 -2.21 12.07
CA SER A 68 -6.56 -1.60 11.46
C SER A 68 -6.50 -1.88 9.97
N ALA A 69 -5.77 -1.02 9.25
CA ALA A 69 -5.39 -1.25 7.87
C ALA A 69 -3.88 -1.52 7.77
N ASN A 70 -3.46 -2.03 6.62
CA ASN A 70 -2.07 -2.33 6.30
C ASN A 70 -1.79 -2.05 4.82
N ASP A 71 -1.20 -2.97 4.03
CA ASP A 71 -0.84 -2.68 2.66
C ASP A 71 -2.05 -2.37 1.76
N SER A 72 -1.79 -1.72 0.64
CA SER A 72 -2.80 -1.36 -0.34
C SER A 72 -2.27 -1.49 -1.75
N TRP A 73 -3.20 -1.74 -2.68
CA TRP A 73 -2.91 -1.74 -4.10
C TRP A 73 -4.07 -1.12 -4.89
N GLY A 74 -3.85 -0.86 -6.17
CA GLY A 74 -4.89 -0.36 -7.05
C GLY A 74 -5.19 -1.30 -8.20
N TRP A 75 -6.42 -1.23 -8.71
CA TRP A 75 -6.82 -1.88 -9.94
C TRP A 75 -7.65 -0.93 -10.80
N THR A 76 -7.31 -0.86 -12.08
CA THR A 76 -8.14 -0.17 -13.08
C THR A 76 -8.77 -1.22 -13.97
N ASP A 77 -10.09 -1.28 -14.00
CA ASP A 77 -10.80 -2.18 -14.91
C ASP A 77 -10.49 -1.81 -16.38
N PRO A 78 -9.87 -2.71 -17.14
CA PRO A 78 -9.47 -2.39 -18.52
C PRO A 78 -10.67 -2.21 -19.46
N SER A 79 -11.85 -2.70 -19.09
CA SER A 79 -13.06 -2.63 -19.94
C SER A 79 -13.83 -1.34 -19.76
N THR A 80 -13.83 -0.75 -18.57
CA THR A 80 -14.61 0.44 -18.23
C THR A 80 -13.76 1.65 -17.90
N GLY A 81 -12.48 1.45 -17.54
CA GLY A 81 -11.60 2.48 -17.03
C GLY A 81 -11.87 2.89 -15.57
N LYS A 82 -12.80 2.22 -14.89
CA LYS A 82 -13.08 2.45 -13.48
C LYS A 82 -11.89 2.06 -12.61
N GLU A 83 -11.64 2.84 -11.56
CA GLU A 83 -10.54 2.66 -10.63
C GLU A 83 -11.04 2.14 -9.29
N TYR A 84 -10.32 1.18 -8.73
CA TYR A 84 -10.65 0.53 -7.47
C TYR A 84 -9.43 0.53 -6.55
N ALA A 85 -9.64 0.92 -5.31
CA ALA A 85 -8.66 0.76 -4.24
C ALA A 85 -8.88 -0.61 -3.55
N LEU A 86 -7.79 -1.31 -3.31
CA LEU A 86 -7.73 -2.54 -2.57
C LEU A 86 -6.93 -2.24 -1.30
N ILE A 87 -7.49 -2.54 -0.13
CA ILE A 87 -6.86 -2.26 1.16
C ILE A 87 -6.83 -3.50 2.03
N GLY A 88 -5.64 -3.87 2.48
CA GLY A 88 -5.46 -4.89 3.50
C GLY A 88 -5.98 -4.38 4.85
N LEU A 89 -6.70 -5.24 5.55
CA LEU A 89 -7.30 -4.99 6.85
C LEU A 89 -6.88 -6.11 7.81
N ASP A 90 -6.95 -5.86 9.11
CA ASP A 90 -6.66 -6.90 10.11
C ASP A 90 -7.46 -8.19 9.87
N ASN A 91 -8.69 -8.08 9.40
CA ASN A 91 -9.66 -9.16 9.26
C ASN A 91 -10.02 -9.54 7.82
N GLY A 92 -9.27 -9.04 6.83
CA GLY A 92 -9.50 -9.35 5.41
C GLY A 92 -8.98 -8.29 4.46
N THR A 93 -9.52 -8.25 3.24
CA THR A 93 -9.17 -7.25 2.21
C THR A 93 -10.42 -6.52 1.78
N GLY A 94 -10.42 -5.19 1.91
CA GLY A 94 -11.49 -4.29 1.49
C GLY A 94 -11.35 -3.86 0.03
N PHE A 95 -12.50 -3.69 -0.65
CA PHE A 95 -12.58 -3.23 -2.03
C PHE A 95 -13.43 -1.97 -2.11
N ILE A 96 -12.89 -0.91 -2.73
CA ILE A 96 -13.52 0.39 -2.80
C ILE A 96 -13.54 0.87 -4.25
N ASP A 97 -14.71 1.20 -4.80
CA ASP A 97 -14.83 1.91 -6.09
C ASP A 97 -14.49 3.39 -5.84
N ILE A 98 -13.40 3.85 -6.45
CA ILE A 98 -12.91 5.22 -6.37
C ILE A 98 -13.01 5.95 -7.72
N SER A 99 -13.84 5.44 -8.64
CA SER A 99 -14.05 6.04 -9.97
C SER A 99 -14.59 7.46 -9.87
N ASP A 100 -15.40 7.74 -8.85
CA ASP A 100 -15.67 9.08 -8.33
C ASP A 100 -14.97 9.23 -6.97
N PRO A 101 -13.77 9.80 -6.91
CA PRO A 101 -12.99 9.86 -5.68
C PRO A 101 -13.58 10.80 -4.62
N LEU A 102 -14.55 11.66 -5.01
CA LEU A 102 -15.31 12.51 -4.07
C LEU A 102 -16.38 11.71 -3.33
N LYS A 103 -16.80 10.57 -3.88
CA LYS A 103 -17.83 9.68 -3.33
C LYS A 103 -17.35 8.22 -3.39
N PRO A 104 -16.27 7.86 -2.70
CA PRO A 104 -15.77 6.49 -2.72
C PRO A 104 -16.84 5.53 -2.17
N ILE A 105 -17.01 4.38 -2.81
CA ILE A 105 -18.01 3.39 -2.43
C ILE A 105 -17.32 2.13 -1.91
N TYR A 106 -17.47 1.83 -0.64
CA TYR A 106 -17.03 0.56 -0.08
C TYR A 106 -17.90 -0.58 -0.62
N LEU A 107 -17.32 -1.42 -1.49
CA LEU A 107 -18.02 -2.51 -2.17
C LEU A 107 -18.15 -3.76 -1.28
N GLY A 108 -17.25 -3.92 -0.31
CA GLY A 108 -17.26 -5.04 0.62
C GLY A 108 -15.87 -5.60 0.88
N LYS A 109 -15.84 -6.77 1.54
CA LYS A 109 -14.63 -7.40 2.05
C LYS A 109 -14.53 -8.88 1.66
N LEU A 110 -13.32 -9.30 1.29
CA LEU A 110 -12.90 -10.71 1.30
C LEU A 110 -12.31 -11.00 2.68
N PRO A 111 -12.99 -11.79 3.54
CA PRO A 111 -12.48 -12.12 4.86
C PRO A 111 -11.14 -12.86 4.80
N THR A 112 -10.33 -12.68 5.84
CA THR A 112 -9.07 -13.44 6.00
C THR A 112 -9.34 -14.94 6.03
N GLN A 113 -8.39 -15.73 5.52
CA GLN A 113 -8.49 -17.20 5.56
C GLN A 113 -8.21 -17.75 6.96
N THR A 114 -7.46 -17.01 7.78
CA THR A 114 -7.04 -17.40 9.11
C THR A 114 -7.48 -16.38 10.16
N ILE A 115 -6.79 -16.30 11.28
CA ILE A 115 -7.03 -15.26 12.29
C ILE A 115 -6.72 -13.86 11.77
N SER A 116 -7.26 -12.83 12.44
CA SER A 116 -6.91 -11.44 12.19
C SER A 116 -5.43 -11.20 12.43
N THR A 117 -4.82 -10.39 11.56
CA THR A 117 -3.41 -9.99 11.64
C THR A 117 -3.22 -8.59 11.08
N ILE A 118 -2.25 -7.87 11.60
CA ILE A 118 -1.86 -6.55 11.08
C ILE A 118 -0.95 -6.63 9.86
N TRP A 119 -0.44 -7.80 9.51
CA TRP A 119 0.46 -8.01 8.37
C TRP A 119 -0.27 -8.72 7.25
N ARG A 120 -0.60 -7.97 6.21
CA ARG A 120 -1.20 -8.48 4.98
C ARG A 120 -0.67 -7.70 3.80
N ASP A 121 -0.26 -8.42 2.77
CA ASP A 121 0.18 -7.84 1.52
C ASP A 121 -0.64 -8.34 0.33
N LEU A 122 -0.74 -7.51 -0.71
CA LEU A 122 -1.56 -7.79 -1.87
C LEU A 122 -1.00 -7.15 -3.14
N LYS A 123 -1.01 -7.88 -4.23
CA LYS A 123 -0.61 -7.39 -5.57
C LYS A 123 -1.62 -7.87 -6.62
N VAL A 124 -1.70 -7.15 -7.72
CA VAL A 124 -2.66 -7.40 -8.80
C VAL A 124 -1.94 -7.88 -10.05
N TYR A 125 -2.48 -8.92 -10.68
CA TYR A 125 -2.07 -9.39 -12.00
C TYR A 125 -3.26 -9.91 -12.79
N ASN A 126 -3.39 -9.50 -14.06
CA ASN A 126 -4.39 -10.00 -15.00
C ASN A 126 -5.81 -10.06 -14.41
N ASN A 127 -6.27 -8.92 -13.87
CA ASN A 127 -7.57 -8.75 -13.21
C ASN A 127 -7.82 -9.61 -11.96
N HIS A 128 -6.79 -10.18 -11.36
CA HIS A 128 -6.89 -10.91 -10.10
C HIS A 128 -5.99 -10.26 -9.04
N VAL A 129 -6.46 -10.23 -7.81
CA VAL A 129 -5.64 -9.89 -6.66
C VAL A 129 -5.16 -11.17 -5.98
N TYR A 130 -3.90 -11.16 -5.60
CA TYR A 130 -3.21 -12.20 -4.84
C TYR A 130 -2.88 -11.63 -3.48
N ILE A 131 -3.38 -12.28 -2.43
CA ILE A 131 -3.34 -11.76 -1.07
C ILE A 131 -2.66 -12.79 -0.18
N VAL A 132 -1.64 -12.34 0.53
CA VAL A 132 -0.95 -13.10 1.57
C VAL A 132 -1.18 -12.49 2.94
N ALA A 133 -0.88 -13.25 3.98
CA ALA A 133 -0.84 -12.73 5.35
C ALA A 133 0.23 -13.45 6.15
N ASP A 134 0.91 -12.67 7.00
CA ASP A 134 1.80 -13.16 8.04
C ASP A 134 1.12 -13.03 9.39
N PHE A 135 1.30 -14.01 10.25
CA PHE A 135 0.80 -13.96 11.61
C PHE A 135 1.62 -14.87 12.51
N LYS A 136 1.82 -14.44 13.74
CA LYS A 136 2.52 -15.23 14.75
C LYS A 136 1.52 -15.72 15.79
N THR A 137 1.48 -17.02 16.02
CA THR A 137 0.70 -17.59 17.09
C THR A 137 1.47 -18.74 17.74
N SER A 138 1.49 -18.78 19.06
CA SER A 138 1.96 -19.92 19.84
C SER A 138 0.86 -20.97 20.08
N THR A 139 -0.37 -20.72 19.63
CA THR A 139 -1.53 -21.60 19.82
C THR A 139 -1.52 -22.70 18.74
N PRO A 140 -1.25 -23.96 19.09
CA PRO A 140 -1.11 -25.05 18.11
C PRO A 140 -2.37 -25.35 17.32
N GLU A 141 -3.55 -25.00 17.86
CA GLU A 141 -4.86 -25.28 17.29
C GLU A 141 -5.27 -24.28 16.19
N ILE A 142 -4.55 -23.17 16.06
CA ILE A 142 -4.82 -22.17 15.02
C ILE A 142 -4.21 -22.64 13.72
N ASP A 143 -5.06 -22.75 12.70
CA ASP A 143 -4.58 -23.06 11.34
C ASP A 143 -3.71 -21.91 10.81
N LYS A 144 -2.47 -22.26 10.44
CA LYS A 144 -1.48 -21.34 9.90
C LYS A 144 -1.43 -21.33 8.36
N ASN A 145 -2.37 -21.98 7.72
CA ASN A 145 -2.40 -22.11 6.28
C ASN A 145 -3.24 -20.98 5.64
N HIS A 146 -2.75 -19.75 5.70
CA HIS A 146 -3.37 -18.65 4.95
C HIS A 146 -3.18 -18.87 3.45
N GLY A 147 -1.96 -19.22 3.03
CA GLY A 147 -1.62 -19.35 1.63
C GLY A 147 -1.79 -18.05 0.85
N VAL A 148 -2.13 -18.17 -0.44
CA VAL A 148 -2.49 -17.02 -1.27
C VAL A 148 -3.98 -17.10 -1.58
N GLN A 149 -4.76 -16.12 -1.11
CA GLN A 149 -6.14 -15.94 -1.56
C GLN A 149 -6.12 -15.26 -2.94
N VAL A 150 -6.81 -15.85 -3.91
CA VAL A 150 -6.97 -15.30 -5.26
C VAL A 150 -8.42 -14.87 -5.44
N PHE A 151 -8.60 -13.63 -5.92
CA PHE A 151 -9.93 -13.07 -6.15
C PHE A 151 -9.99 -12.38 -7.52
N ASP A 152 -11.00 -12.72 -8.32
CA ASP A 152 -11.28 -12.10 -9.62
C ASP A 152 -11.93 -10.72 -9.42
N LEU A 153 -11.15 -9.67 -9.70
CA LEU A 153 -11.57 -8.27 -9.54
C LEU A 153 -12.70 -7.86 -10.47
N THR A 154 -12.93 -8.58 -11.58
CA THR A 154 -14.06 -8.29 -12.49
C THR A 154 -15.40 -8.46 -11.80
N ARG A 155 -15.48 -9.23 -10.71
CA ARG A 155 -16.67 -9.38 -9.87
C ARG A 155 -17.09 -8.07 -9.20
N LEU A 156 -16.17 -7.13 -9.00
CA LEU A 156 -16.46 -5.81 -8.41
C LEU A 156 -17.33 -4.94 -9.33
N ILE A 157 -17.23 -5.12 -10.66
CA ILE A 157 -17.94 -4.31 -11.65
C ILE A 157 -19.48 -4.45 -11.51
N SER A 158 -19.92 -5.62 -11.09
CA SER A 158 -21.35 -5.98 -11.01
C SER A 158 -21.93 -5.94 -9.59
N VAL A 159 -21.21 -5.37 -8.62
CA VAL A 159 -21.70 -5.29 -7.23
C VAL A 159 -22.96 -4.42 -7.18
N VAL A 160 -24.03 -5.00 -6.65
CA VAL A 160 -25.28 -4.32 -6.34
C VAL A 160 -25.53 -4.39 -4.83
N ASN A 161 -26.07 -3.32 -4.26
CA ASN A 161 -26.33 -3.19 -2.82
C ASN A 161 -25.07 -3.48 -1.95
N PRO A 162 -23.98 -2.70 -2.10
CA PRO A 162 -22.80 -2.80 -1.25
C PRO A 162 -23.13 -2.41 0.21
N PRO A 163 -22.37 -2.87 1.22
CA PRO A 163 -21.22 -3.75 1.07
C PRO A 163 -21.58 -5.24 1.00
N GLN A 164 -20.72 -6.04 0.34
CA GLN A 164 -20.85 -7.49 0.26
C GLN A 164 -19.72 -8.21 0.99
N THR A 165 -19.97 -9.44 1.44
CA THR A 165 -18.91 -10.36 1.87
C THR A 165 -18.58 -11.27 0.71
N PHE A 166 -17.32 -11.20 0.25
CA PHE A 166 -16.83 -12.00 -0.87
C PHE A 166 -16.23 -13.33 -0.41
N THR A 167 -16.00 -14.22 -1.36
CA THR A 167 -15.24 -15.45 -1.19
C THR A 167 -14.15 -15.49 -2.25
N ASN A 168 -12.97 -16.01 -1.90
CA ASN A 168 -11.90 -16.22 -2.85
C ASN A 168 -12.32 -17.18 -3.99
N ASP A 169 -11.78 -16.97 -5.18
CA ASP A 169 -12.01 -17.84 -6.34
C ASP A 169 -11.05 -19.04 -6.31
N TYR A 170 -9.88 -18.87 -5.71
CA TYR A 170 -8.92 -19.93 -5.47
C TYR A 170 -8.13 -19.68 -4.17
N LEU A 171 -7.63 -20.75 -3.58
CA LEU A 171 -6.74 -20.73 -2.43
C LEU A 171 -5.53 -21.59 -2.75
N TYR A 172 -4.36 -20.95 -2.86
CA TYR A 172 -3.08 -21.62 -3.07
C TYR A 172 -2.43 -21.95 -1.73
N LEU A 173 -2.08 -23.20 -1.46
CA LEU A 173 -1.67 -23.70 -0.16
C LEU A 173 -0.30 -24.41 -0.16
N GLU A 174 0.59 -24.10 -1.11
CA GLU A 174 1.93 -24.68 -1.13
C GLU A 174 2.89 -24.01 -0.11
N HIS A 175 2.43 -22.93 0.56
CA HIS A 175 2.99 -22.37 1.78
C HIS A 175 1.87 -21.99 2.74
N GLY A 176 2.19 -21.77 4.01
CA GLY A 176 1.20 -21.37 5.02
C GLY A 176 1.07 -19.86 5.14
N GLU A 177 2.01 -19.23 5.78
CA GLU A 177 2.13 -17.78 5.96
C GLU A 177 3.09 -17.20 4.92
N ALA A 178 2.95 -15.91 4.60
CA ALA A 178 3.91 -15.13 3.84
C ALA A 178 3.84 -13.66 4.30
N HIS A 179 4.99 -13.03 4.44
CA HIS A 179 5.07 -11.63 4.87
C HIS A 179 4.71 -10.70 3.73
N ASN A 180 5.24 -10.95 2.52
CA ASN A 180 5.03 -10.11 1.36
C ASN A 180 4.86 -10.95 0.07
N ILE A 181 4.32 -10.33 -0.99
CA ILE A 181 4.19 -10.92 -2.31
C ILE A 181 4.56 -9.90 -3.40
N ALA A 182 5.58 -10.20 -4.20
CA ALA A 182 5.94 -9.43 -5.38
C ALA A 182 5.41 -10.11 -6.65
N ILE A 183 5.08 -9.31 -7.68
CA ILE A 183 4.66 -9.84 -8.99
C ILE A 183 5.44 -9.14 -10.10
N ASN A 184 6.05 -9.92 -10.99
CA ASN A 184 6.49 -9.42 -12.27
C ASN A 184 5.39 -9.63 -13.30
N GLU A 185 4.64 -8.56 -13.59
CA GLU A 185 3.51 -8.60 -14.52
C GLU A 185 3.93 -8.98 -15.94
N GLU A 186 5.17 -8.70 -16.34
CA GLU A 186 5.67 -9.00 -17.69
C GLU A 186 5.92 -10.50 -17.88
N SER A 187 6.40 -11.18 -16.86
CA SER A 187 6.67 -12.63 -16.90
C SER A 187 5.48 -13.48 -16.47
N GLY A 188 4.54 -12.91 -15.68
CA GLY A 188 3.41 -13.65 -15.11
C GLY A 188 3.79 -14.57 -13.95
N TYR A 189 4.81 -14.19 -13.16
CA TYR A 189 5.19 -14.88 -11.93
C TYR A 189 5.00 -14.00 -10.70
N ALA A 190 4.52 -14.64 -9.62
CA ALA A 190 4.54 -14.06 -8.28
C ALA A 190 5.63 -14.71 -7.43
N TYR A 191 6.08 -13.98 -6.43
CA TYR A 191 7.12 -14.37 -5.50
C TYR A 191 6.64 -14.04 -4.08
N ALA A 192 6.22 -15.07 -3.35
CA ALA A 192 5.91 -14.93 -1.93
C ALA A 192 7.22 -15.01 -1.14
N VAL A 193 7.41 -14.11 -0.19
CA VAL A 193 8.61 -13.99 0.64
C VAL A 193 8.23 -13.92 2.12
N GLY A 194 9.19 -14.13 3.02
CA GLY A 194 8.89 -14.29 4.44
C GLY A 194 7.98 -15.47 4.71
N THR A 195 8.04 -16.52 3.87
CA THR A 195 7.18 -17.70 4.00
C THR A 195 7.77 -18.74 4.95
N ASN A 196 6.95 -19.69 5.37
CA ASN A 196 7.43 -20.88 6.10
C ASN A 196 8.09 -21.94 5.20
N THR A 197 8.34 -21.61 3.92
CA THR A 197 9.08 -22.42 2.95
C THR A 197 10.38 -21.73 2.56
N TYR A 198 11.34 -22.46 2.01
CA TYR A 198 12.62 -21.93 1.51
C TYR A 198 13.33 -20.97 2.50
N SER A 199 13.24 -21.26 3.80
CA SER A 199 13.83 -20.43 4.88
C SER A 199 13.38 -18.96 4.86
N GLY A 200 12.17 -18.66 4.38
CA GLY A 200 11.64 -17.30 4.21
C GLY A 200 12.14 -16.58 2.97
N GLY A 201 12.97 -17.22 2.14
CA GLY A 201 13.43 -16.68 0.87
C GLY A 201 12.39 -16.82 -0.26
N VAL A 202 12.86 -17.01 -1.49
CA VAL A 202 12.00 -16.99 -2.68
C VAL A 202 11.08 -18.19 -2.75
N HIS A 203 9.77 -17.97 -2.83
CA HIS A 203 8.76 -18.96 -3.20
C HIS A 203 8.07 -18.51 -4.49
N ALA A 204 8.52 -19.04 -5.63
CA ALA A 204 8.06 -18.61 -6.96
C ALA A 204 6.78 -19.35 -7.37
N ILE A 205 5.80 -18.60 -7.86
CA ILE A 205 4.45 -19.06 -8.22
C ILE A 205 4.17 -18.68 -9.68
N ASP A 206 3.80 -19.65 -10.49
CA ASP A 206 3.39 -19.44 -11.88
C ASP A 206 1.93 -18.99 -11.96
N LEU A 207 1.70 -17.82 -12.54
CA LEU A 207 0.39 -17.20 -12.76
C LEU A 207 -0.11 -17.31 -14.20
N THR A 208 0.47 -18.17 -15.03
CA THR A 208 0.01 -18.41 -16.42
C THR A 208 -1.49 -18.70 -16.47
N ASN A 209 -2.00 -19.42 -15.48
CA ASN A 209 -3.42 -19.50 -15.20
C ASN A 209 -3.72 -18.69 -13.93
N PRO A 210 -4.17 -17.42 -14.05
CA PRO A 210 -4.33 -16.54 -12.91
C PRO A 210 -5.36 -17.04 -11.88
N THR A 211 -6.34 -17.85 -12.30
CA THR A 211 -7.34 -18.43 -11.40
C THR A 211 -6.87 -19.72 -10.72
N LYS A 212 -5.70 -20.25 -11.08
CA LYS A 212 -5.15 -21.48 -10.50
C LYS A 212 -3.63 -21.46 -10.52
N PRO A 213 -3.00 -20.62 -9.69
CA PRO A 213 -1.55 -20.55 -9.57
C PRO A 213 -0.95 -21.88 -9.13
N VAL A 214 0.29 -22.15 -9.55
CA VAL A 214 1.02 -23.37 -9.20
C VAL A 214 2.47 -23.05 -8.80
N LEU A 215 3.08 -23.88 -7.96
CA LEU A 215 4.47 -23.75 -7.56
C LEU A 215 5.38 -23.85 -8.80
N ALA A 216 6.23 -22.86 -9.01
CA ALA A 216 7.23 -22.84 -10.07
C ALA A 216 8.63 -23.26 -9.60
N GLY A 217 8.97 -22.92 -8.37
CA GLY A 217 10.26 -23.19 -7.77
C GLY A 217 10.48 -22.39 -6.50
N GLY A 218 11.72 -22.33 -6.02
CA GLY A 218 12.06 -21.53 -4.84
C GLY A 218 13.55 -21.58 -4.53
N PHE A 219 13.99 -20.72 -3.59
CA PHE A 219 15.39 -20.55 -3.25
C PHE A 219 15.55 -20.13 -1.79
N ALA A 220 16.42 -20.84 -1.06
CA ALA A 220 16.64 -20.64 0.37
C ALA A 220 18.01 -20.01 0.70
N ASP A 221 18.98 -20.11 -0.22
CA ASP A 221 20.38 -19.84 0.10
C ASP A 221 20.69 -18.34 0.30
N ALA A 222 19.78 -17.44 -0.13
CA ALA A 222 19.88 -16.00 0.15
C ALA A 222 19.34 -15.61 1.53
N GLY A 223 18.75 -16.55 2.28
CA GLY A 223 18.14 -16.30 3.59
C GLY A 223 16.73 -15.74 3.50
N TYR A 224 16.25 -15.22 4.65
CA TYR A 224 14.94 -14.58 4.76
C TYR A 224 14.90 -13.29 3.95
N THR A 225 13.80 -13.09 3.24
CA THR A 225 13.50 -11.83 2.56
C THR A 225 12.21 -11.24 3.15
N HIS A 226 12.28 -9.98 3.56
CA HIS A 226 11.15 -9.25 4.10
C HIS A 226 10.22 -8.76 2.98
N ASP A 227 10.77 -8.04 2.01
CA ASP A 227 10.07 -7.53 0.82
C ASP A 227 10.95 -7.67 -0.42
N ALA A 228 10.36 -7.67 -1.60
CA ALA A 228 11.09 -7.77 -2.85
C ALA A 228 10.40 -7.01 -4.00
N GLN A 229 11.20 -6.50 -4.93
CA GLN A 229 10.72 -6.15 -6.25
C GLN A 229 11.31 -7.09 -7.29
N VAL A 230 10.47 -7.56 -8.23
CA VAL A 230 10.90 -8.44 -9.32
C VAL A 230 10.53 -7.82 -10.65
N VAL A 231 11.50 -7.72 -11.54
CA VAL A 231 11.34 -7.05 -12.84
C VAL A 231 11.93 -7.88 -13.98
N THR A 232 11.39 -7.73 -15.19
CA THR A 232 12.13 -8.04 -16.39
C THR A 232 13.12 -6.90 -16.62
N TYR A 233 14.41 -7.20 -16.48
CA TYR A 233 15.44 -6.16 -16.42
C TYR A 233 15.63 -5.47 -17.77
N LYS A 234 15.62 -4.16 -17.75
CA LYS A 234 15.81 -3.25 -18.89
C LYS A 234 16.81 -2.12 -18.56
N GLY A 235 17.49 -2.27 -17.43
CA GLY A 235 18.45 -1.30 -16.92
C GLY A 235 19.76 -1.28 -17.70
N PRO A 236 20.78 -0.56 -17.20
CA PRO A 236 22.02 -0.31 -17.94
C PRO A 236 22.97 -1.51 -18.03
N ASP A 237 22.87 -2.52 -17.17
CA ASP A 237 23.72 -3.70 -17.19
C ASP A 237 23.32 -4.64 -18.34
N LEU A 238 24.12 -4.62 -19.41
CA LEU A 238 23.81 -5.35 -20.66
C LEU A 238 23.82 -6.87 -20.52
N ASP A 239 24.51 -7.43 -19.53
CA ASP A 239 24.61 -8.87 -19.30
C ASP A 239 23.29 -9.47 -18.75
N TYR A 240 22.42 -8.59 -18.23
CA TYR A 240 21.16 -8.96 -17.61
C TYR A 240 19.91 -8.48 -18.36
N ILE A 241 20.05 -7.80 -19.49
CA ILE A 241 18.90 -7.35 -20.30
C ILE A 241 17.97 -8.53 -20.64
N GLY A 242 16.68 -8.38 -20.33
CA GLY A 242 15.64 -9.37 -20.58
C GLY A 242 15.60 -10.55 -19.60
N LYS A 243 16.53 -10.62 -18.64
CA LYS A 243 16.45 -11.56 -17.52
C LYS A 243 15.45 -11.10 -16.50
N GLU A 244 14.95 -12.03 -15.72
CA GLU A 244 14.08 -11.72 -14.60
C GLU A 244 14.94 -11.56 -13.34
N ILE A 245 14.99 -10.32 -12.85
CA ILE A 245 15.81 -9.92 -11.71
C ILE A 245 14.93 -9.68 -10.51
N TYR A 246 15.27 -10.37 -9.44
CA TYR A 246 14.69 -10.20 -8.12
C TYR A 246 15.65 -9.39 -7.26
N VAL A 247 15.15 -8.36 -6.60
CA VAL A 247 15.89 -7.58 -5.61
C VAL A 247 15.13 -7.69 -4.30
N GLY A 248 15.75 -8.36 -3.33
CA GLY A 248 15.18 -8.63 -2.02
C GLY A 248 15.79 -7.73 -0.94
N SER A 249 14.93 -7.26 -0.05
CA SER A 249 15.28 -6.58 1.20
C SER A 249 15.33 -7.62 2.31
N ASN A 250 16.56 -8.00 2.72
CA ASN A 250 16.82 -9.17 3.56
C ASN A 250 17.26 -8.76 4.98
N GLU A 251 16.51 -7.84 5.62
CA GLU A 251 16.77 -7.36 6.99
C GLU A 251 18.14 -6.66 7.16
N ASP A 252 19.25 -7.35 6.88
CA ASP A 252 20.62 -6.86 7.06
C ASP A 252 21.31 -6.41 5.77
N LYS A 253 20.70 -6.69 4.60
CA LYS A 253 21.31 -6.44 3.28
C LYS A 253 20.27 -6.43 2.15
N VAL A 254 20.70 -5.98 0.99
CA VAL A 254 19.98 -6.15 -0.28
C VAL A 254 20.59 -7.34 -1.04
N VAL A 255 19.74 -8.25 -1.55
CA VAL A 255 20.17 -9.38 -2.38
C VAL A 255 19.65 -9.22 -3.80
N ILE A 256 20.48 -9.56 -4.79
CA ILE A 256 20.13 -9.51 -6.21
C ILE A 256 20.24 -10.91 -6.77
N LEU A 257 19.13 -11.41 -7.34
CA LEU A 257 19.05 -12.77 -7.88
C LEU A 257 18.61 -12.77 -9.34
N ASP A 258 19.20 -13.67 -10.15
CA ASP A 258 18.65 -14.08 -11.45
C ASP A 258 17.63 -15.21 -11.20
N VAL A 259 16.34 -14.86 -11.32
CA VAL A 259 15.22 -15.78 -11.14
C VAL A 259 14.58 -16.21 -12.47
N SER A 260 15.27 -16.03 -13.60
CA SER A 260 14.77 -16.40 -14.93
C SER A 260 14.44 -17.89 -15.01
N ASP A 261 15.26 -18.75 -14.40
CA ASP A 261 14.96 -20.16 -14.18
C ASP A 261 14.56 -20.39 -12.72
N LYS A 262 13.26 -20.56 -12.46
CA LYS A 262 12.68 -20.73 -11.12
C LYS A 262 13.19 -21.97 -10.37
N LYS A 263 13.75 -22.93 -11.10
CA LYS A 263 14.33 -24.17 -10.54
C LYS A 263 15.84 -24.11 -10.34
N ASN A 264 16.49 -23.05 -10.88
CA ASN A 264 17.93 -22.87 -10.81
C ASN A 264 18.26 -21.39 -10.61
N ILE A 265 17.69 -20.80 -9.57
CA ILE A 265 17.89 -19.40 -9.16
C ILE A 265 19.36 -19.20 -8.76
N LYS A 266 19.92 -18.04 -9.10
CA LYS A 266 21.32 -17.74 -8.86
C LYS A 266 21.45 -16.40 -8.13
N ILE A 267 22.34 -16.36 -7.15
CA ILE A 267 22.78 -15.12 -6.56
C ILE A 267 23.67 -14.41 -7.57
N ILE A 268 23.34 -13.17 -7.91
CA ILE A 268 24.20 -12.26 -8.67
C ILE A 268 25.13 -11.55 -7.70
N SER A 269 24.56 -10.89 -6.69
CA SER A 269 25.33 -10.19 -5.67
C SER A 269 24.50 -9.94 -4.40
N GLU A 270 25.20 -9.54 -3.35
CA GLU A 270 24.65 -9.06 -2.11
C GLU A 270 25.36 -7.76 -1.74
N VAL A 271 24.65 -6.79 -1.18
CA VAL A 271 25.23 -5.50 -0.79
C VAL A 271 24.69 -5.03 0.54
N GLU A 272 25.62 -4.65 1.42
CA GLU A 272 25.35 -4.04 2.72
C GLU A 272 25.53 -2.51 2.65
N TYR A 273 25.02 -1.82 3.65
CA TYR A 273 25.20 -0.37 3.80
C TYR A 273 25.44 0.00 5.26
N SER A 274 25.88 1.23 5.49
CA SER A 274 26.21 1.69 6.84
C SER A 274 24.98 1.93 7.69
N LYS A 275 25.05 1.64 8.99
CA LYS A 275 23.98 1.83 9.98
C LYS A 275 22.71 1.03 9.67
N THR A 276 22.85 -0.12 9.04
CA THR A 276 21.73 -1.02 8.78
C THR A 276 21.11 -1.48 10.09
N GLN A 277 19.80 -1.36 10.20
CA GLN A 277 19.01 -1.87 11.30
C GLN A 277 17.98 -2.89 10.84
N TYR A 278 17.25 -2.54 9.74
CA TYR A 278 16.27 -3.45 9.13
C TYR A 278 16.01 -3.06 7.68
N THR A 279 16.73 -3.66 6.75
CA THR A 279 16.49 -3.48 5.30
C THR A 279 15.08 -3.94 4.98
N HIS A 280 14.16 -2.97 4.81
CA HIS A 280 12.72 -3.22 4.83
C HIS A 280 12.13 -3.43 3.44
N GLN A 281 12.20 -2.42 2.59
CA GLN A 281 11.58 -2.40 1.27
C GLN A 281 12.42 -1.55 0.32
N GLY A 282 12.40 -1.89 -0.98
CA GLY A 282 13.07 -1.07 -1.97
C GLY A 282 12.37 -1.09 -3.33
N TRP A 283 12.63 -0.06 -4.13
CA TRP A 283 12.01 0.09 -5.44
C TRP A 283 12.96 0.68 -6.49
N PHE A 284 12.94 0.13 -7.70
CA PHE A 284 13.72 0.63 -8.83
C PHE A 284 13.24 2.01 -9.29
N THR A 285 14.20 2.82 -9.77
CA THR A 285 13.87 3.94 -10.67
C THR A 285 13.29 3.41 -11.99
N ASN A 286 12.58 4.27 -12.73
CA ASN A 286 11.90 3.88 -13.97
C ASN A 286 12.85 3.27 -15.03
N ASP A 287 14.11 3.70 -15.04
CA ASP A 287 15.18 3.22 -15.94
C ASP A 287 15.95 2.04 -15.36
N GLN A 288 15.61 1.60 -14.16
CA GLN A 288 16.25 0.52 -13.41
C GLN A 288 17.77 0.73 -13.16
N SER A 289 18.23 1.99 -13.21
CA SER A 289 19.63 2.33 -12.92
C SER A 289 19.92 2.43 -11.42
N PHE A 290 18.91 2.77 -10.63
CA PHE A 290 19.02 2.92 -9.18
C PHE A 290 17.92 2.14 -8.47
N PHE A 291 18.25 1.71 -7.25
CA PHE A 291 17.32 1.08 -6.35
C PHE A 291 17.27 1.88 -5.05
N ILE A 292 16.08 2.33 -4.64
CA ILE A 292 15.86 3.17 -3.45
C ILE A 292 15.35 2.27 -2.35
N VAL A 293 16.03 2.25 -1.21
CA VAL A 293 15.75 1.36 -0.07
C VAL A 293 15.42 2.17 1.17
N GLY A 294 14.44 1.71 1.93
CA GLY A 294 14.13 2.13 3.29
C GLY A 294 14.69 1.17 4.34
N ASP A 295 15.05 1.69 5.50
CA ASP A 295 15.49 0.93 6.68
C ASP A 295 14.54 1.24 7.85
N GLU A 296 13.56 0.40 8.08
CA GLU A 296 12.43 0.68 8.99
C GLU A 296 12.84 0.95 10.44
N LEU A 297 14.01 0.51 10.88
CA LEU A 297 14.39 0.59 12.28
C LEU A 297 15.53 1.55 12.58
N ASP A 298 16.14 2.20 11.61
CA ASP A 298 17.29 3.07 11.86
C ASP A 298 16.88 4.40 12.55
N GLU A 299 15.71 4.98 12.27
CA GLU A 299 15.13 6.08 13.04
C GLU A 299 14.67 5.59 14.43
N PHE A 300 13.99 4.45 14.47
CA PHE A 300 13.51 3.88 15.74
C PHE A 300 14.63 3.62 16.72
N ASN A 301 15.72 3.03 16.26
CA ASN A 301 16.91 2.74 17.07
C ASN A 301 17.82 3.96 17.27
N LYS A 302 17.47 5.13 16.69
CA LYS A 302 18.25 6.38 16.79
C LYS A 302 19.65 6.28 16.18
N GLU A 303 19.87 5.40 15.23
CA GLU A 303 21.08 5.37 14.41
C GLU A 303 21.17 6.56 13.47
N VAL A 304 19.99 7.06 13.06
CA VAL A 304 19.81 8.30 12.34
C VAL A 304 18.80 9.21 13.06
N ASN A 305 18.76 10.48 12.70
CA ASN A 305 17.84 11.43 13.32
C ASN A 305 16.56 11.64 12.54
N ASN A 306 16.61 11.43 11.24
CA ASN A 306 15.51 11.70 10.31
C ASN A 306 15.39 10.55 9.31
N THR A 307 14.19 10.39 8.75
CA THR A 307 13.86 9.43 7.69
C THR A 307 14.94 9.42 6.61
N ARG A 308 15.52 8.25 6.35
CA ARG A 308 16.63 8.05 5.45
C ARG A 308 16.32 7.04 4.36
N SER A 309 16.46 7.44 3.10
CA SER A 309 16.44 6.50 1.98
C SER A 309 17.86 6.25 1.48
N ILE A 310 18.23 4.99 1.28
CA ILE A 310 19.52 4.55 0.76
C ILE A 310 19.39 4.32 -0.73
N ILE A 311 20.18 5.01 -1.55
CA ILE A 311 20.16 4.89 -2.99
C ILE A 311 21.33 4.05 -3.46
N PHE A 312 21.00 2.89 -4.08
CA PHE A 312 22.00 2.02 -4.68
C PHE A 312 22.14 2.30 -6.18
N ASP A 313 23.37 2.35 -6.67
CA ASP A 313 23.73 2.34 -8.07
C ASP A 313 23.77 0.89 -8.58
N PHE A 314 22.87 0.56 -9.51
CA PHE A 314 22.72 -0.74 -10.13
C PHE A 314 23.13 -0.75 -11.62
N ASN A 315 24.05 0.15 -12.01
CA ASN A 315 24.64 0.10 -13.34
C ASN A 315 25.46 -1.18 -13.60
N ASP A 316 25.89 -1.85 -12.54
CA ASP A 316 26.58 -3.15 -12.56
C ASP A 316 25.95 -4.01 -11.44
N LEU A 317 25.12 -4.98 -11.81
CA LEU A 317 24.39 -5.82 -10.85
C LEU A 317 25.28 -6.80 -10.09
N GLU A 318 26.49 -7.07 -10.60
CA GLU A 318 27.49 -7.92 -9.89
C GLU A 318 28.27 -7.11 -8.84
N ASN A 319 28.33 -5.76 -8.98
CA ASN A 319 29.06 -4.86 -8.09
C ASN A 319 28.25 -3.62 -7.71
N PRO A 320 27.04 -3.79 -7.12
CA PRO A 320 26.18 -2.69 -6.70
C PRO A 320 26.87 -1.85 -5.62
N LYS A 321 26.56 -0.55 -5.56
CA LYS A 321 27.19 0.39 -4.61
C LYS A 321 26.16 1.34 -4.03
N VAL A 322 26.34 1.73 -2.79
CA VAL A 322 25.63 2.91 -2.27
C VAL A 322 26.07 4.14 -3.07
N HIS A 323 25.12 4.75 -3.75
CA HIS A 323 25.34 5.97 -4.52
C HIS A 323 25.36 7.20 -3.62
N PHE A 324 24.32 7.35 -2.79
CA PHE A 324 24.23 8.33 -1.71
C PHE A 324 23.04 7.98 -0.78
N GLU A 325 22.89 8.75 0.29
CA GLU A 325 21.76 8.69 1.20
C GLU A 325 20.96 9.99 1.08
N PHE A 326 19.65 9.89 0.94
CA PHE A 326 18.74 11.03 1.02
C PHE A 326 18.12 11.09 2.41
N VAL A 327 18.26 12.24 3.07
CA VAL A 327 17.69 12.46 4.41
C VAL A 327 16.51 13.41 4.29
N ASN A 328 15.35 12.97 4.72
CA ASN A 328 14.10 13.72 4.69
C ASN A 328 14.02 14.75 5.84
N SER A 329 12.99 15.59 5.81
CA SER A 329 12.78 16.66 6.81
C SER A 329 12.14 16.18 8.11
N THR A 330 11.57 14.95 8.13
CA THR A 330 10.87 14.35 9.28
C THR A 330 11.72 13.32 9.99
N ASP A 331 11.38 13.04 11.25
CA ASP A 331 11.97 11.98 12.07
C ASP A 331 11.06 10.73 12.17
N ALA A 332 10.04 10.66 11.32
CA ALA A 332 9.14 9.50 11.23
C ALA A 332 9.86 8.31 10.59
N ILE A 333 9.47 7.12 11.00
CA ILE A 333 9.93 5.87 10.41
C ILE A 333 9.38 5.76 8.99
N ASP A 334 10.22 5.38 8.03
CA ASP A 334 9.78 5.07 6.67
C ASP A 334 9.22 3.63 6.57
N HIS A 335 8.38 3.41 5.58
CA HIS A 335 7.79 2.10 5.30
C HIS A 335 7.78 1.83 3.78
N ASN A 336 6.61 1.59 3.17
CA ASN A 336 6.54 1.24 1.75
C ASN A 336 6.71 2.46 0.83
N GLY A 337 7.56 2.32 -0.19
CA GLY A 337 7.82 3.36 -1.15
C GLY A 337 7.85 2.87 -2.60
N TYR A 338 7.29 3.68 -3.53
CA TYR A 338 7.12 3.32 -4.93
C TYR A 338 7.56 4.44 -5.86
N VAL A 339 8.24 4.10 -6.95
CA VAL A 339 8.66 5.09 -7.95
C VAL A 339 7.67 5.13 -9.11
N HIS A 340 7.18 6.33 -9.44
CA HIS A 340 6.34 6.58 -10.60
C HIS A 340 6.65 7.96 -11.21
N LYS A 341 6.87 8.03 -12.52
CA LYS A 341 7.12 9.30 -13.26
C LYS A 341 8.21 10.17 -12.60
N ASN A 342 9.36 9.58 -12.29
CA ASN A 342 10.49 10.24 -11.62
C ASN A 342 10.16 10.87 -10.26
N LYS A 343 9.22 10.29 -9.55
CA LYS A 343 8.90 10.63 -8.16
C LYS A 343 8.90 9.36 -7.32
N PHE A 344 9.45 9.45 -6.14
CA PHE A 344 9.37 8.43 -5.11
C PHE A 344 8.25 8.82 -4.15
N TYR A 345 7.25 7.96 -4.03
CA TYR A 345 6.10 8.11 -3.14
C TYR A 345 6.33 7.21 -1.96
N LEU A 346 6.60 7.80 -0.81
CA LEU A 346 6.99 7.10 0.40
C LEU A 346 5.89 7.23 1.46
N ALA A 347 5.45 6.11 2.00
CA ALA A 347 4.71 6.07 3.24
C ALA A 347 5.69 6.19 4.41
N SER A 348 5.47 7.16 5.28
CA SER A 348 6.33 7.42 6.44
C SER A 348 5.48 7.48 7.70
N TYR A 349 4.91 6.36 8.10
CA TYR A 349 4.05 6.20 9.28
C TYR A 349 3.42 7.52 9.78
N THR A 350 3.91 8.09 10.88
CA THR A 350 3.38 9.31 11.51
C THR A 350 3.61 10.61 10.73
N ALA A 351 4.22 10.52 9.55
CA ALA A 351 4.41 11.67 8.65
C ALA A 351 3.61 11.52 7.33
N GLY A 352 2.83 10.44 7.17
CA GLY A 352 1.96 10.23 6.04
C GLY A 352 2.69 9.95 4.72
N LEU A 353 2.08 10.37 3.62
CA LEU A 353 2.67 10.30 2.27
C LEU A 353 3.69 11.41 2.07
N ARG A 354 4.90 11.06 1.61
CA ARG A 354 5.95 11.97 1.15
C ARG A 354 6.21 11.78 -0.33
N ILE A 355 6.27 12.85 -1.10
CA ILE A 355 6.54 12.81 -2.54
C ILE A 355 7.88 13.48 -2.82
N ILE A 356 8.82 12.70 -3.32
CA ILE A 356 10.22 13.09 -3.50
C ILE A 356 10.55 13.04 -4.99
N ASP A 357 11.04 14.14 -5.54
CA ASP A 357 11.54 14.21 -6.91
C ASP A 357 12.89 13.51 -7.00
N VAL A 358 12.99 12.51 -7.88
CA VAL A 358 14.20 11.71 -8.13
C VAL A 358 14.82 12.00 -9.51
N SER A 359 14.38 13.05 -10.21
CA SER A 359 14.84 13.37 -11.57
C SER A 359 16.34 13.64 -11.66
N ASN A 360 16.96 14.10 -10.57
CA ASN A 360 18.39 14.40 -10.50
C ASN A 360 19.16 13.40 -9.61
N ILE A 361 18.68 12.15 -9.53
CA ILE A 361 19.26 11.10 -8.68
C ILE A 361 20.72 10.79 -9.06
N VAL A 362 21.07 10.87 -10.36
CA VAL A 362 22.43 10.71 -10.89
C VAL A 362 23.40 11.73 -10.29
N GLU A 363 22.95 12.97 -10.10
CA GLU A 363 23.72 14.06 -9.50
C GLU A 363 23.68 14.03 -7.96
N LYS A 364 23.18 12.95 -7.38
CA LYS A 364 23.00 12.79 -5.93
C LYS A 364 22.09 13.86 -5.31
N SER A 365 21.07 14.25 -6.06
CA SER A 365 20.12 15.27 -5.65
C SER A 365 18.70 14.75 -5.73
N MET A 366 18.02 14.76 -4.59
CA MET A 366 16.59 14.51 -4.45
C MET A 366 15.96 15.61 -3.60
N SER A 367 14.67 15.87 -3.76
CA SER A 367 13.98 16.90 -2.97
C SER A 367 12.51 16.53 -2.75
N GLU A 368 12.01 16.74 -1.53
CA GLU A 368 10.59 16.65 -1.25
C GLU A 368 9.84 17.77 -1.96
N ILE A 369 8.80 17.42 -2.72
CA ILE A 369 8.02 18.35 -3.55
C ILE A 369 6.55 18.43 -3.12
N GLY A 370 6.14 17.64 -2.15
CA GLY A 370 4.81 17.64 -1.58
C GLY A 370 4.61 16.53 -0.58
N TYR A 371 3.58 16.66 0.23
CA TYR A 371 3.21 15.65 1.20
C TYR A 371 1.74 15.76 1.60
N PHE A 372 1.20 14.69 2.18
CA PHE A 372 -0.06 14.68 2.89
C PHE A 372 0.07 13.78 4.13
N ASP A 373 0.01 14.38 5.30
CA ASP A 373 0.14 13.71 6.58
C ASP A 373 -1.24 13.21 7.04
N THR A 374 -1.41 11.89 7.09
CA THR A 374 -2.67 11.25 7.50
C THR A 374 -2.80 11.09 9.01
N TYR A 375 -1.68 11.20 9.74
CA TYR A 375 -1.64 10.92 11.16
C TYR A 375 -2.12 12.12 12.00
N ASN A 376 -3.01 11.85 12.92
CA ASN A 376 -3.53 12.85 13.86
C ASN A 376 -3.17 12.47 15.31
N GLU A 377 -2.20 13.16 15.88
CA GLU A 377 -1.73 12.94 17.27
C GLU A 377 -2.85 13.01 18.34
N LYS A 378 -3.98 13.66 18.04
CA LYS A 378 -5.09 13.80 19.00
C LYS A 378 -5.92 12.52 19.15
N GLU A 379 -5.86 11.60 18.18
CA GLU A 379 -6.58 10.32 18.22
C GLU A 379 -5.83 9.27 19.04
N ASP A 380 -4.55 9.45 19.28
CA ASP A 380 -3.66 8.48 19.94
C ASP A 380 -3.77 8.49 21.48
N SER A 381 -4.84 9.01 22.06
CA SER A 381 -5.01 9.10 23.51
C SER A 381 -5.30 7.75 24.21
N GLY A 382 -4.79 6.61 23.70
CA GLY A 382 -4.83 5.40 24.49
C GLY A 382 -4.82 4.03 23.83
N SER A 383 -4.58 3.88 22.54
CA SER A 383 -4.53 2.56 21.93
C SER A 383 -3.43 2.44 20.88
N SER A 384 -2.21 2.14 21.30
CA SER A 384 -1.23 1.63 20.37
C SER A 384 -1.66 0.22 19.98
N ILE A 385 -2.12 0.03 18.74
CA ILE A 385 -2.53 -1.27 18.17
C ILE A 385 -1.36 -2.26 18.17
N LEU A 386 -0.13 -1.76 18.23
CA LEU A 386 1.09 -2.55 18.19
C LEU A 386 1.68 -2.91 19.58
N SER A 387 0.96 -2.71 20.68
CA SER A 387 1.41 -3.09 22.02
C SER A 387 1.34 -4.60 22.29
N ASP A 388 1.01 -5.43 21.31
CA ASP A 388 0.79 -6.85 21.53
C ASP A 388 2.02 -7.72 21.17
N SER A 389 2.13 -8.85 21.88
CA SER A 389 3.10 -9.94 21.81
C SER A 389 3.26 -10.60 20.43
N ASN A 390 2.63 -10.06 19.38
CA ASN A 390 2.60 -10.58 18.01
C ASN A 390 3.60 -9.92 17.06
N ARG A 391 4.51 -9.07 17.57
CA ARG A 391 5.58 -8.48 16.76
C ARG A 391 6.57 -9.54 16.26
N PRO A 392 7.18 -9.36 15.06
CA PRO A 392 8.37 -10.10 14.68
C PRO A 392 9.40 -10.08 15.83
N ASN A 393 10.18 -11.14 16.01
CA ASN A 393 11.26 -11.20 16.99
C ASN A 393 12.37 -10.16 16.68
N TYR A 394 12.05 -8.89 16.80
CA TYR A 394 13.04 -7.90 17.14
C TYR A 394 13.57 -8.33 18.52
N SER A 395 14.85 -8.53 18.66
CA SER A 395 15.51 -9.20 19.80
C SER A 395 14.79 -8.93 21.12
N GLN A 396 14.44 -9.96 21.86
CA GLN A 396 13.64 -9.90 23.11
C GLN A 396 14.24 -9.02 24.22
N ASP A 397 15.36 -8.35 23.94
CA ASP A 397 16.11 -7.52 24.89
C ASP A 397 15.88 -6.00 24.70
N GLU A 398 15.03 -5.57 23.77
CA GLU A 398 14.83 -4.15 23.55
C GLU A 398 13.58 -3.64 24.27
N ASP A 399 13.79 -2.66 25.13
CA ASP A 399 12.82 -1.96 25.97
C ASP A 399 11.89 -1.09 25.10
N HIS A 400 10.89 -1.74 24.47
CA HIS A 400 9.92 -1.10 23.56
C HIS A 400 9.05 -0.03 24.26
N ASP A 401 9.05 0.00 25.60
CA ASP A 401 8.36 1.01 26.41
C ASP A 401 9.25 2.22 26.74
N ASN A 402 10.46 2.30 26.16
CA ASN A 402 11.34 3.42 26.41
C ASN A 402 10.90 4.65 25.59
N PRO A 403 10.35 5.70 26.23
CA PRO A 403 9.90 6.90 25.52
C PRO A 403 11.02 7.64 24.77
N LYS A 404 12.28 7.28 25.02
CA LYS A 404 13.44 7.80 24.27
C LYS A 404 13.62 7.14 22.90
N LYS A 405 12.96 5.98 22.64
CA LYS A 405 13.01 5.23 21.38
C LYS A 405 11.73 5.40 20.52
N GLY A 406 10.91 6.39 20.75
CA GLY A 406 9.68 6.63 20.00
C GLY A 406 8.47 5.78 20.46
N GLY A 407 8.68 4.63 21.12
CA GLY A 407 7.62 3.74 21.60
C GLY A 407 6.77 3.14 20.46
N ALA A 408 5.70 2.42 20.84
CA ALA A 408 4.79 1.78 19.88
C ALA A 408 4.02 2.78 18.99
N ALA A 409 3.83 4.02 19.45
CA ALA A 409 3.18 5.09 18.68
C ALA A 409 3.94 5.48 17.41
N ALA A 410 5.24 5.18 17.31
CA ALA A 410 6.04 5.46 16.12
C ALA A 410 5.60 4.68 14.87
N PHE A 411 4.93 3.54 15.04
CA PHE A 411 4.42 2.68 13.97
C PHE A 411 2.91 2.90 13.70
N ASN A 412 2.40 4.10 13.83
CA ASN A 412 1.04 4.50 13.50
C ASN A 412 1.02 5.36 12.23
N GLY A 413 -0.14 5.48 11.58
CA GLY A 413 -0.31 6.32 10.40
C GLY A 413 -0.15 5.54 9.08
N ALA A 414 0.55 6.12 8.11
CA ALA A 414 0.63 5.59 6.75
C ALA A 414 1.49 4.33 6.64
N TRP A 415 0.87 3.21 6.25
CA TRP A 415 1.54 1.94 5.96
C TRP A 415 2.02 1.84 4.51
N SER A 416 1.17 2.19 3.57
CA SER A 416 1.44 2.02 2.14
C SER A 416 0.72 3.07 1.30
N VAL A 417 1.20 3.25 0.06
CA VAL A 417 0.65 4.18 -0.91
C VAL A 417 0.58 3.53 -2.29
N TYR A 418 -0.37 3.93 -3.14
CA TYR A 418 -0.44 3.48 -4.52
C TYR A 418 -0.61 4.69 -5.47
N PRO A 419 0.43 5.04 -6.25
CA PRO A 419 0.43 6.26 -7.09
C PRO A 419 0.14 6.00 -8.57
N TYR A 420 -0.27 4.80 -8.99
CA TYR A 420 -0.25 4.40 -10.41
C TYR A 420 -1.58 4.59 -11.15
N PHE A 421 -2.61 5.15 -10.52
CA PHE A 421 -3.87 5.42 -11.20
C PHE A 421 -3.72 6.43 -12.33
N LYS A 422 -4.47 6.21 -13.42
CA LYS A 422 -4.48 7.13 -14.58
C LYS A 422 -5.11 8.48 -14.26
N SER A 423 -6.04 8.51 -13.31
CA SER A 423 -6.65 9.72 -12.77
C SER A 423 -5.67 10.62 -12.00
N GLU A 424 -4.47 10.09 -11.69
CA GLU A 424 -3.47 10.70 -10.81
C GLU A 424 -3.95 10.84 -9.35
N ASN A 425 -5.03 10.15 -8.97
CA ASN A 425 -5.36 9.94 -7.57
C ASN A 425 -4.29 9.04 -6.94
N ILE A 426 -3.94 9.33 -5.69
CA ILE A 426 -3.05 8.51 -4.88
C ILE A 426 -3.87 8.00 -3.70
N ILE A 427 -3.83 6.71 -3.46
CA ILE A 427 -4.39 6.17 -2.22
C ILE A 427 -3.30 6.00 -1.18
N ILE A 428 -3.67 6.21 0.07
CA ILE A 428 -2.83 5.98 1.25
C ILE A 428 -3.62 5.06 2.17
N SER A 429 -3.04 3.93 2.56
CA SER A 429 -3.59 3.12 3.63
C SER A 429 -2.98 3.55 4.96
N ASP A 430 -3.84 3.95 5.88
CA ASP A 430 -3.46 4.40 7.21
C ASP A 430 -3.94 3.38 8.24
N ILE A 431 -3.02 2.95 9.12
CA ILE A 431 -3.24 1.89 10.13
C ILE A 431 -4.45 2.21 10.99
N ASN A 432 -4.59 3.46 11.39
CA ASN A 432 -5.54 3.92 12.42
C ASN A 432 -6.85 4.43 11.83
N SER A 433 -6.81 4.94 10.58
CA SER A 433 -7.92 5.72 10.01
C SER A 433 -8.55 5.07 8.77
N GLY A 434 -7.81 4.20 8.05
CA GLY A 434 -8.30 3.49 6.86
C GLY A 434 -7.77 4.04 5.55
N LEU A 435 -8.61 4.25 4.55
CA LEU A 435 -8.21 4.67 3.20
C LEU A 435 -8.36 6.17 3.01
N PHE A 436 -7.28 6.83 2.59
CA PHE A 436 -7.30 8.21 2.10
C PHE A 436 -7.10 8.24 0.58
N ILE A 437 -7.76 9.17 -0.09
CA ILE A 437 -7.60 9.44 -1.51
C ILE A 437 -7.15 10.89 -1.63
N VAL A 438 -5.92 11.09 -2.09
CA VAL A 438 -5.34 12.42 -2.25
C VAL A 438 -5.00 12.70 -3.72
N LYS A 439 -4.94 13.97 -4.07
CA LYS A 439 -4.60 14.40 -5.43
C LYS A 439 -3.79 15.69 -5.39
N LYS A 440 -2.83 15.80 -6.31
CA LYS A 440 -2.05 17.02 -6.48
C LYS A 440 -2.96 18.19 -6.86
N GLN A 441 -2.74 19.35 -6.25
CA GLN A 441 -3.37 20.61 -6.64
C GLN A 441 -2.97 21.01 -8.06
N ASN A 442 -3.93 21.62 -8.80
CA ASN A 442 -3.72 22.13 -10.17
C ASN A 442 -2.87 23.39 -10.20
#